data_aff8b60d2a0a938470a7a99389a6a0b2
#
_entry.id   aff8b60d2a0a938470a7a99389a6a0b2
#
_cell.length_a   1.000
_cell.length_b   1.000
_cell.length_c   1.000
_cell.angle_alpha   90.00
_cell.angle_beta   90.00
_cell.angle_gamma   90.00
#
_symmetry.space_group_name_H-M   'P 1'
#
loop_
_entity.id
_entity.type
_entity.pdbx_description
1 polymer ?
#
loop_
_entity_poly.entity_id
_entity_poly.type
_entity_poly.pdbx_seq_one_letter_code
_entity_poly.pdbx_strand_id
1 'polypeptide(L)'
;MFTIKIIFSIGMVVIAGILLYNNKKTKARLGTNMYQGKVKTKSTVKLLFGVVLALVALTAIIGAVKSGLNDGTVFSMSLCFYICCLLYMEHNNFIISRSGIMYNNLAVSWEHVESYEWNDNKLNIVLRIPSRLTHGVVTVENKQKKEIDRLLKKYMKK
;
A
#
# COMPACT_ATOMS: atom_id res chain seq x y z
N MET A 1 17.73 20.36 -21.20
CA MET A 1 16.94 19.13 -21.07
C MET A 1 17.48 18.19 -19.99
N PHE A 2 18.77 18.20 -19.72
CA PHE A 2 19.49 17.47 -18.66
C PHE A 2 18.88 17.72 -17.25
N THR A 3 18.73 18.96 -16.87
CA THR A 3 18.32 19.37 -15.53
C THR A 3 16.92 18.91 -15.13
N ILE A 4 15.96 18.87 -16.08
CA ILE A 4 14.56 18.52 -15.77
C ILE A 4 14.42 17.05 -15.37
N LYS A 5 15.08 16.11 -16.09
CA LYS A 5 15.02 14.69 -15.77
C LYS A 5 15.61 14.38 -14.39
N ILE A 6 16.71 15.04 -14.03
CA ILE A 6 17.33 14.88 -12.72
C ILE A 6 16.41 15.41 -11.62
N ILE A 7 15.81 16.58 -11.80
CA ILE A 7 14.85 17.14 -10.82
C ILE A 7 13.70 16.19 -10.60
N PHE A 8 13.10 15.62 -11.67
CA PHE A 8 12.04 14.62 -11.55
C PHE A 8 12.50 13.35 -10.85
N SER A 9 13.72 12.87 -11.13
CA SER A 9 14.29 11.68 -10.47
C SER A 9 14.43 11.89 -8.97
N ILE A 10 14.99 13.03 -8.57
CA ILE A 10 15.11 13.40 -7.15
C ILE A 10 13.72 13.52 -6.51
N GLY A 11 12.78 14.17 -7.18
CA GLY A 11 11.40 14.30 -6.72
C GLY A 11 10.74 12.95 -6.46
N MET A 12 10.85 11.99 -7.38
CA MET A 12 10.31 10.64 -7.22
C MET A 12 10.91 9.90 -6.01
N VAL A 13 12.23 9.98 -5.83
CA VAL A 13 12.91 9.33 -4.69
C VAL A 13 12.48 9.96 -3.37
N VAL A 14 12.38 11.29 -3.31
CA VAL A 14 11.93 12.01 -2.10
C VAL A 14 10.48 11.65 -1.77
N ILE A 15 9.58 11.65 -2.76
CA ILE A 15 8.16 11.28 -2.56
C ILE A 15 8.07 9.82 -2.09
N ALA A 16 8.80 8.89 -2.71
CA ALA A 16 8.84 7.49 -2.27
C ALA A 16 9.32 7.37 -0.81
N GLY A 17 10.36 8.10 -0.43
CA GLY A 17 10.88 8.15 0.94
C GLY A 17 9.83 8.66 1.94
N ILE A 18 9.13 9.74 1.62
CA ILE A 18 8.05 10.30 2.45
C ILE A 18 6.91 9.28 2.61
N LEU A 19 6.49 8.63 1.52
CA LEU A 19 5.43 7.63 1.55
C LEU A 19 5.80 6.43 2.42
N LEU A 20 7.03 5.90 2.28
CA LEU A 20 7.52 4.79 3.10
C LEU A 20 7.63 5.18 4.58
N TYR A 21 8.13 6.37 4.87
CA TYR A 21 8.20 6.90 6.23
C TYR A 21 6.82 7.02 6.87
N ASN A 22 5.86 7.61 6.16
CA ASN A 22 4.49 7.75 6.64
C ASN A 22 3.82 6.40 6.86
N ASN A 23 4.02 5.42 5.97
CA ASN A 23 3.53 4.05 6.15
C ASN A 23 4.12 3.40 7.42
N LYS A 24 5.44 3.51 7.60
CA LYS A 24 6.12 2.99 8.81
C LYS A 24 5.60 3.67 10.08
N LYS A 25 5.45 4.98 10.07
CA LYS A 25 4.92 5.76 11.20
C LYS A 25 3.47 5.36 11.52
N THR A 26 2.62 5.17 10.50
CA THR A 26 1.23 4.73 10.65
C THR A 26 1.16 3.33 11.28
N LYS A 27 2.01 2.39 10.83
CA LYS A 27 2.11 1.05 11.43
C LYS A 27 2.59 1.10 12.87
N ALA A 28 3.58 1.93 13.19
CA ALA A 28 4.10 2.07 14.54
C ALA A 28 3.03 2.57 15.53
N ARG A 29 2.12 3.44 15.11
CA ARG A 29 1.00 3.92 15.93
C ARG A 29 0.02 2.83 16.32
N LEU A 30 -0.13 1.79 15.52
CA LEU A 30 -1.03 0.66 15.78
C LEU A 30 -0.44 -0.36 16.75
N GLY A 31 0.87 -0.32 17.02
CA GLY A 31 1.55 -1.27 17.89
C GLY A 31 1.70 -2.65 17.27
N THR A 32 1.67 -3.71 18.09
CA THR A 32 1.83 -5.09 17.62
C THR A 32 0.70 -5.52 16.70
N ASN A 33 1.06 -5.93 15.49
CA ASN A 33 0.12 -6.45 14.51
C ASN A 33 -0.36 -7.84 14.97
N MET A 34 -1.69 -8.02 15.04
CA MET A 34 -2.31 -9.32 15.29
C MET A 34 -2.65 -10.04 13.98
N TYR A 35 -2.93 -9.27 12.94
CA TYR A 35 -3.20 -9.78 11.61
C TYR A 35 -2.70 -8.77 10.57
N GLN A 36 -1.97 -9.27 9.59
CA GLN A 36 -1.56 -8.51 8.42
C GLN A 36 -2.10 -9.22 7.19
N GLY A 37 -3.22 -8.71 6.67
CA GLY A 37 -3.90 -9.28 5.52
C GLY A 37 -3.28 -8.86 4.21
N LYS A 38 -3.16 -9.81 3.30
CA LYS A 38 -2.95 -9.52 1.89
C LYS A 38 -4.29 -9.12 1.30
N VAL A 39 -4.50 -7.83 1.06
CA VAL A 39 -5.66 -7.38 0.27
C VAL A 39 -5.52 -8.00 -1.12
N LYS A 40 -6.57 -8.70 -1.54
CA LYS A 40 -6.60 -9.28 -2.89
C LYS A 40 -6.84 -8.15 -3.89
N THR A 41 -5.76 -7.48 -4.33
CA THR A 41 -5.83 -6.54 -5.44
C THR A 41 -6.25 -7.29 -6.69
N LYS A 42 -7.08 -6.67 -7.53
CA LYS A 42 -7.48 -7.26 -8.82
C LYS A 42 -6.22 -7.74 -9.56
N SER A 43 -6.20 -9.01 -9.95
CA SER A 43 -5.07 -9.66 -10.64
C SER A 43 -4.59 -8.85 -11.85
N THR A 44 -5.51 -8.23 -12.57
CA THR A 44 -5.25 -7.36 -13.73
C THR A 44 -4.38 -6.15 -13.37
N VAL A 45 -4.62 -5.52 -12.20
CA VAL A 45 -3.83 -4.35 -11.76
C VAL A 45 -2.40 -4.77 -11.43
N LYS A 46 -2.22 -5.89 -10.72
CA LYS A 46 -0.89 -6.44 -10.41
C LYS A 46 -0.12 -6.81 -11.66
N LEU A 47 -0.79 -7.44 -12.62
CA LEU A 47 -0.18 -7.80 -13.89
C LEU A 47 0.23 -6.57 -14.67
N LEU A 48 -0.62 -5.54 -14.74
CA LEU A 48 -0.30 -4.28 -15.42
C LEU A 48 0.93 -3.61 -14.78
N PHE A 49 0.95 -3.46 -13.45
CA PHE A 49 2.11 -2.90 -12.74
C PHE A 49 3.37 -3.74 -12.94
N GLY A 50 3.26 -5.06 -12.94
CA GLY A 50 4.37 -5.96 -13.21
C GLY A 50 4.94 -5.79 -14.63
N VAL A 51 4.08 -5.67 -15.65
CA VAL A 51 4.50 -5.43 -17.03
C VAL A 51 5.18 -4.06 -17.16
N VAL A 52 4.60 -3.00 -16.60
CA VAL A 52 5.19 -1.66 -16.62
C VAL A 52 6.56 -1.67 -15.93
N LEU A 53 6.68 -2.30 -14.76
CA LEU A 53 7.94 -2.41 -14.04
C LEU A 53 8.99 -3.17 -14.87
N ALA A 54 8.62 -4.28 -15.51
CA ALA A 54 9.52 -5.05 -16.36
C ALA A 54 10.02 -4.23 -17.55
N LEU A 55 9.14 -3.49 -18.23
CA LEU A 55 9.50 -2.63 -19.36
C LEU A 55 10.45 -1.50 -18.93
N VAL A 56 10.16 -0.83 -17.80
CA VAL A 56 11.03 0.25 -17.28
C VAL A 56 12.38 -0.31 -16.82
N ALA A 57 12.42 -1.49 -16.20
CA ALA A 57 13.67 -2.14 -15.81
C ALA A 57 14.50 -2.52 -17.04
N LEU A 58 13.86 -3.05 -18.08
CA LEU A 58 14.54 -3.40 -19.34
C LEU A 58 15.16 -2.17 -20.02
N THR A 59 14.42 -1.05 -20.07
CA THR A 59 14.97 0.21 -20.64
C THR A 59 16.12 0.75 -19.81
N ALA A 60 16.07 0.62 -18.47
CA ALA A 60 17.16 1.03 -17.60
C ALA A 60 18.43 0.19 -17.83
N ILE A 61 18.29 -1.15 -17.98
CA ILE A 61 19.39 -2.07 -18.24
C ILE A 61 20.03 -1.78 -19.61
N ILE A 62 19.21 -1.68 -20.68
CA ILE A 62 19.69 -1.39 -22.01
C ILE A 62 20.41 -0.03 -22.05
N GLY A 63 19.85 0.98 -21.38
CA GLY A 63 20.45 2.30 -21.27
C GLY A 63 21.81 2.26 -20.58
N ALA A 64 21.91 1.53 -19.46
CA ALA A 64 23.15 1.39 -18.69
C ALA A 64 24.26 0.68 -19.51
N VAL A 65 23.89 -0.36 -20.25
CA VAL A 65 24.86 -1.11 -21.08
C VAL A 65 25.34 -0.31 -22.28
N LYS A 66 24.44 0.43 -22.96
CA LYS A 66 24.78 1.17 -24.18
C LYS A 66 25.47 2.52 -23.94
N SER A 67 25.05 3.24 -22.92
CA SER A 67 25.39 4.65 -22.73
C SER A 67 25.91 4.96 -21.32
N GLY A 68 26.10 3.96 -20.48
CA GLY A 68 26.47 4.12 -19.09
C GLY A 68 25.37 4.81 -18.27
N LEU A 69 25.77 5.37 -17.14
CA LEU A 69 24.88 6.13 -16.25
C LEU A 69 24.63 7.54 -16.84
N ASN A 70 23.67 7.62 -17.74
CA ASN A 70 23.17 8.90 -18.26
C ASN A 70 21.83 9.26 -17.59
N ASP A 71 21.33 10.46 -17.87
CA ASP A 71 20.07 10.99 -17.31
C ASP A 71 18.86 10.10 -17.56
N GLY A 72 18.79 9.46 -18.72
CA GLY A 72 17.71 8.55 -19.08
C GLY A 72 17.74 7.30 -18.21
N THR A 73 18.94 6.75 -17.97
CA THR A 73 19.15 5.59 -17.11
C THR A 73 18.80 5.90 -15.65
N VAL A 74 19.27 7.05 -15.14
CA VAL A 74 18.97 7.51 -13.77
C VAL A 74 17.46 7.73 -13.59
N PHE A 75 16.81 8.34 -14.58
CA PHE A 75 15.36 8.52 -14.54
C PHE A 75 14.60 7.19 -14.51
N SER A 76 14.98 6.22 -15.36
CA SER A 76 14.35 4.89 -15.40
C SER A 76 14.54 4.13 -14.08
N MET A 77 15.74 4.18 -13.49
CA MET A 77 16.01 3.57 -12.19
C MET A 77 15.16 4.19 -11.07
N SER A 78 15.04 5.52 -11.05
CA SER A 78 14.22 6.24 -10.07
C SER A 78 12.74 5.88 -10.21
N LEU A 79 12.24 5.73 -11.43
CA LEU A 79 10.88 5.29 -11.72
C LEU A 79 10.64 3.85 -11.28
N CYS A 80 11.58 2.93 -11.54
CA CYS A 80 11.51 1.55 -11.02
C CYS A 80 11.41 1.53 -9.51
N PHE A 81 12.26 2.28 -8.83
CA PHE A 81 12.25 2.38 -7.37
C PHE A 81 10.92 2.90 -6.84
N TYR A 82 10.39 3.96 -7.45
CA TYR A 82 9.10 4.53 -7.08
C TYR A 82 7.94 3.54 -7.24
N ILE A 83 7.89 2.81 -8.37
CA ILE A 83 6.87 1.78 -8.63
C ILE A 83 7.00 0.63 -7.61
N CYS A 84 8.22 0.17 -7.30
CA CYS A 84 8.44 -0.84 -6.27
C CYS A 84 7.93 -0.39 -4.89
N CYS A 85 8.15 0.87 -4.52
CA CYS A 85 7.63 1.44 -3.27
C CYS A 85 6.09 1.45 -3.24
N LEU A 86 5.43 1.83 -4.34
CA LEU A 86 3.97 1.80 -4.44
C LEU A 86 3.41 0.38 -4.31
N LEU A 87 4.02 -0.60 -4.99
CA LEU A 87 3.61 -2.01 -4.90
C LEU A 87 3.80 -2.57 -3.49
N TYR A 88 4.92 -2.21 -2.82
CA TYR A 88 5.16 -2.59 -1.43
C TYR A 88 4.09 -2.02 -0.50
N MET A 89 3.70 -0.77 -0.69
CA MET A 89 2.67 -0.13 0.12
C MET A 89 1.31 -0.77 -0.10
N GLU A 90 0.93 -1.05 -1.35
CA GLU A 90 -0.33 -1.69 -1.68
C GLU A 90 -0.48 -3.08 -1.05
N HIS A 91 0.62 -3.85 -0.99
CA HIS A 91 0.63 -5.18 -0.39
C HIS A 91 0.32 -5.19 1.12
N ASN A 92 0.53 -4.08 1.81
CA ASN A 92 0.47 -3.96 3.26
C ASN A 92 -0.69 -3.06 3.74
N ASN A 93 -1.74 -2.93 2.97
CA ASN A 93 -2.78 -1.93 3.20
C ASN A 93 -3.86 -2.29 4.22
N PHE A 94 -3.90 -3.53 4.72
CA PHE A 94 -4.86 -3.95 5.74
C PHE A 94 -4.17 -4.65 6.91
N ILE A 95 -4.24 -4.03 8.07
CA ILE A 95 -3.66 -4.54 9.32
C ILE A 95 -4.70 -4.43 10.42
N ILE A 96 -4.83 -5.48 11.21
CA ILE A 96 -5.60 -5.48 12.46
C ILE A 96 -4.61 -5.55 13.63
N SER A 97 -4.75 -4.63 14.57
CA SER A 97 -3.93 -4.56 15.78
C SER A 97 -4.81 -4.48 17.03
N ARG A 98 -4.18 -4.45 18.19
CA ARG A 98 -4.90 -4.26 19.46
C ARG A 98 -5.51 -2.85 19.60
N SER A 99 -4.86 -1.84 19.02
CA SER A 99 -5.29 -0.45 19.15
C SER A 99 -6.25 0.01 18.05
N GLY A 100 -6.36 -0.73 16.95
CA GLY A 100 -7.20 -0.36 15.82
C GLY A 100 -6.90 -1.13 14.54
N ILE A 101 -7.35 -0.57 13.44
CA ILE A 101 -7.13 -1.12 12.10
C ILE A 101 -6.37 -0.12 11.23
N MET A 102 -5.59 -0.63 10.29
CA MET A 102 -5.05 0.16 9.18
C MET A 102 -5.74 -0.26 7.89
N TYR A 103 -6.26 0.72 7.18
CA TYR A 103 -6.83 0.57 5.85
C TYR A 103 -6.35 1.70 4.95
N ASN A 104 -5.79 1.37 3.78
CA ASN A 104 -5.23 2.35 2.83
C ASN A 104 -4.31 3.40 3.48
N ASN A 105 -3.37 2.95 4.31
CA ASN A 105 -2.43 3.78 5.06
C ASN A 105 -3.07 4.71 6.13
N LEU A 106 -4.35 4.59 6.39
CA LEU A 106 -5.04 5.25 7.48
C LEU A 106 -5.10 4.32 8.68
N ALA A 107 -4.49 4.74 9.80
CA ALA A 107 -4.66 4.07 11.08
C ALA A 107 -5.89 4.64 11.78
N VAL A 108 -6.83 3.77 12.12
CA VAL A 108 -8.10 4.11 12.76
C VAL A 108 -8.21 3.29 14.04
N SER A 109 -8.42 3.96 15.19
CA SER A 109 -8.68 3.27 16.46
C SER A 109 -10.04 2.58 16.44
N TRP A 110 -10.22 1.57 17.29
CA TRP A 110 -11.48 0.81 17.37
C TRP A 110 -12.70 1.67 17.66
N GLU A 111 -12.54 2.76 18.39
CA GLU A 111 -13.59 3.73 18.73
C GLU A 111 -14.21 4.41 17.49
N HIS A 112 -13.43 4.45 16.40
CA HIS A 112 -13.84 5.06 15.13
C HIS A 112 -14.26 4.03 14.08
N VAL A 113 -14.27 2.74 14.42
CA VAL A 113 -14.82 1.68 13.56
C VAL A 113 -16.29 1.50 13.92
N GLU A 114 -17.17 1.96 13.05
CA GLU A 114 -18.61 2.01 13.32
C GLU A 114 -19.29 0.66 13.14
N SER A 115 -19.02 0.04 12.01
CA SER A 115 -19.59 -1.26 11.67
C SER A 115 -18.74 -2.01 10.65
N TYR A 116 -18.96 -3.30 10.53
CA TYR A 116 -18.44 -4.10 9.43
C TYR A 116 -19.48 -5.10 8.96
N GLU A 117 -19.39 -5.42 7.69
CA GLU A 117 -20.28 -6.39 7.04
C GLU A 117 -19.49 -7.26 6.06
N TRP A 118 -19.83 -8.53 6.02
CA TRP A 118 -19.29 -9.47 5.04
C TRP A 118 -20.25 -9.64 3.86
N ASN A 119 -19.75 -9.36 2.66
CA ASN A 119 -20.40 -9.71 1.42
C ASN A 119 -19.49 -10.71 0.70
N ASP A 120 -19.78 -12.01 0.80
CA ASP A 120 -18.93 -13.12 0.40
C ASP A 120 -17.51 -13.00 1.00
N ASN A 121 -16.52 -12.71 0.16
CA ASN A 121 -15.11 -12.53 0.53
C ASN A 121 -14.71 -11.07 0.68
N LYS A 122 -15.67 -10.14 0.59
CA LYS A 122 -15.44 -8.71 0.76
C LYS A 122 -15.86 -8.31 2.16
N LEU A 123 -14.92 -7.75 2.88
CA LEU A 123 -15.16 -7.09 4.16
C LEU A 123 -15.41 -5.61 3.88
N ASN A 124 -16.64 -5.17 4.10
CA ASN A 124 -17.02 -3.77 4.09
C ASN A 124 -16.83 -3.24 5.51
N ILE A 125 -16.08 -2.15 5.67
CA ILE A 125 -15.84 -1.52 6.98
C ILE A 125 -16.28 -0.08 6.88
N VAL A 126 -17.06 0.37 7.86
CA VAL A 126 -17.45 1.77 8.00
C VAL A 126 -16.58 2.41 9.06
N LEU A 127 -15.85 3.44 8.65
CA LEU A 127 -14.93 4.19 9.51
C LEU A 127 -15.48 5.59 9.73
N ARG A 128 -15.59 6.01 10.99
CA ARG A 128 -15.93 7.39 11.36
C ARG A 128 -14.65 8.19 11.53
N ILE A 129 -14.30 8.97 10.54
CA ILE A 129 -13.22 9.96 10.63
C ILE A 129 -13.84 11.29 11.06
N PRO A 130 -13.17 12.15 11.86
CA PRO A 130 -13.79 13.33 12.49
C PRO A 130 -14.60 14.24 11.57
N SER A 131 -14.37 14.21 10.25
CA SER A 131 -15.09 15.05 9.28
C SER A 131 -16.00 14.29 8.32
N ARG A 132 -15.95 12.94 8.25
CA ARG A 132 -16.80 12.13 7.35
C ARG A 132 -16.78 10.63 7.65
N LEU A 133 -17.85 9.96 7.23
CA LEU A 133 -17.89 8.51 7.14
C LEU A 133 -17.11 8.05 5.88
N THR A 134 -16.23 7.07 6.06
CA THR A 134 -15.47 6.48 4.97
C THR A 134 -15.77 4.98 4.92
N HIS A 135 -16.15 4.50 3.73
CA HIS A 135 -16.38 3.09 3.49
C HIS A 135 -15.11 2.44 2.95
N GLY A 136 -14.62 1.43 3.63
CA GLY A 136 -13.50 0.61 3.20
C GLY A 136 -13.99 -0.75 2.71
N VAL A 137 -13.47 -1.21 1.57
CA VAL A 137 -13.77 -2.56 1.06
C VAL A 137 -12.46 -3.32 0.92
N VAL A 138 -12.35 -4.42 1.67
CA VAL A 138 -11.18 -5.29 1.67
C VAL A 138 -11.58 -6.66 1.14
N THR A 139 -10.96 -7.11 0.07
CA THR A 139 -11.17 -8.48 -0.43
C THR A 139 -10.18 -9.42 0.27
N VAL A 140 -10.69 -10.42 0.94
CA VAL A 140 -9.94 -11.36 1.79
C VAL A 140 -10.01 -12.77 1.20
N GLU A 141 -8.99 -13.58 1.44
CA GLU A 141 -9.04 -15.00 1.10
C GLU A 141 -9.96 -15.76 2.08
N ASN A 142 -10.72 -16.75 1.57
CA ASN A 142 -11.65 -17.55 2.37
C ASN A 142 -11.04 -18.15 3.64
N LYS A 143 -9.77 -18.55 3.55
CA LYS A 143 -9.03 -19.14 4.69
C LYS A 143 -8.84 -18.16 5.84
N GLN A 144 -8.76 -16.88 5.55
CA GLN A 144 -8.48 -15.80 6.51
C GLN A 144 -9.75 -15.15 7.08
N LYS A 145 -10.90 -15.36 6.42
CA LYS A 145 -12.19 -14.78 6.82
C LYS A 145 -12.55 -15.07 8.28
N LYS A 146 -12.42 -16.35 8.70
CA LYS A 146 -12.77 -16.78 10.08
C LYS A 146 -11.89 -16.10 11.13
N GLU A 147 -10.61 -15.95 10.86
CA GLU A 147 -9.65 -15.31 11.76
C GLU A 147 -9.92 -13.81 11.91
N ILE A 148 -10.13 -13.12 10.78
CA ILE A 148 -10.48 -11.70 10.76
C ILE A 148 -11.79 -11.45 11.49
N ASP A 149 -12.83 -12.24 11.21
CA ASP A 149 -14.13 -12.10 11.85
C ASP A 149 -14.03 -12.27 13.38
N ARG A 150 -13.24 -13.26 13.84
CA ARG A 150 -12.96 -13.45 15.27
C ARG A 150 -12.29 -12.22 15.90
N LEU A 151 -11.32 -11.64 15.21
CA LEU A 151 -10.62 -10.44 15.70
C LEU A 151 -11.53 -9.22 15.72
N LEU A 152 -12.31 -8.99 14.67
CA LEU A 152 -13.28 -7.89 14.61
C LEU A 152 -14.32 -8.02 15.73
N LYS A 153 -14.92 -9.20 15.90
CA LYS A 153 -15.87 -9.46 17.00
C LYS A 153 -15.25 -9.24 18.37
N LYS A 154 -13.98 -9.58 18.56
CA LYS A 154 -13.29 -9.40 19.85
C LYS A 154 -13.08 -7.92 20.20
N TYR A 155 -12.72 -7.09 19.23
CA TYR A 155 -12.32 -5.71 19.48
C TYR A 155 -13.42 -4.67 19.24
N MET A 156 -14.44 -4.99 18.45
CA MET A 156 -15.60 -4.13 18.27
C MET A 156 -16.73 -4.34 19.31
N LYS A 157 -16.63 -5.41 20.12
CA LYS A 157 -17.52 -5.58 21.29
C LYS A 157 -17.02 -4.68 22.43
N LYS A 158 -17.36 -3.41 22.35
CA LYS A 158 -17.36 -2.51 23.52
C LYS A 158 -18.70 -1.79 23.57
#